data_873a0c9072b455c762410f8aaa624610
#
_entry.id   873a0c9072b455c762410f8aaa624610
#
_cell.length_a   1.000
_cell.length_b   1.000
_cell.length_c   1.000
_cell.angle_alpha   90.00
_cell.angle_beta   90.00
_cell.angle_gamma   90.00
#
_symmetry.space_group_name_H-M   'P 1'
#
loop_
_entity.id
_entity.type
_entity.pdbx_description
1 polymer ?
#
loop_
_entity_poly.entity_id
_entity_poly.type
_entity_poly.pdbx_seq_one_letter_code
_entity_poly.pdbx_strand_id
1 'polypeptide(L)'
;MKNLLVFLGILGIGMNVNAQKMKPVAKVESVIIDYNGSKVKAKKLTVHSEIPMGIDTAWDNVKTPALLEFVAKGMIKFKSLGEDFPKQWEVGKTYGAKMRVFGFIPFGGVHYLSIKKIDNENYTISTNEWDKGAKVWNHEVMMRELGNGSIYYEDAITIYGEIMTGFITSFAKKFYKHRQKRWQIVASNNLIFGE
;
A
#
# COMPACT_ATOMS: atom_id res chain seq x y z
N MET A 1 -60.52 -27.88 -25.70
CA MET A 1 -60.00 -26.65 -25.08
C MET A 1 -58.53 -26.91 -24.73
N LYS A 2 -57.62 -26.36 -25.53
CA LYS A 2 -56.16 -26.55 -25.37
C LYS A 2 -55.58 -25.34 -24.62
N ASN A 3 -55.05 -25.52 -23.42
CA ASN A 3 -54.37 -24.50 -22.66
C ASN A 3 -52.92 -24.37 -23.19
N LEU A 4 -52.64 -23.18 -23.75
CA LEU A 4 -51.32 -22.79 -24.21
C LEU A 4 -50.57 -22.10 -23.02
N LEU A 5 -49.61 -22.77 -22.43
CA LEU A 5 -48.70 -22.22 -21.44
C LEU A 5 -47.59 -21.43 -22.17
N VAL A 6 -47.63 -20.12 -22.01
CA VAL A 6 -46.57 -19.24 -22.49
C VAL A 6 -45.46 -19.18 -21.41
N PHE A 7 -44.29 -19.75 -21.69
CA PHE A 7 -43.08 -19.57 -20.88
C PHE A 7 -42.44 -18.23 -21.27
N LEU A 8 -42.54 -17.23 -20.38
CA LEU A 8 -41.71 -16.02 -20.46
C LEU A 8 -40.31 -16.36 -19.93
N GLY A 9 -39.36 -16.54 -20.83
CA GLY A 9 -37.95 -16.63 -20.49
C GLY A 9 -37.43 -15.24 -20.12
N ILE A 10 -37.07 -15.05 -18.83
CA ILE A 10 -36.36 -13.85 -18.38
C ILE A 10 -34.89 -14.04 -18.81
N LEU A 11 -34.48 -13.37 -19.88
CA LEU A 11 -33.06 -13.21 -20.20
C LEU A 11 -32.42 -12.30 -19.14
N GLY A 12 -31.74 -12.89 -18.19
CA GLY A 12 -30.86 -12.17 -17.30
C GLY A 12 -29.67 -11.60 -18.10
N ILE A 13 -29.73 -10.32 -18.44
CA ILE A 13 -28.59 -9.59 -18.99
C ILE A 13 -27.60 -9.44 -17.84
N GLY A 14 -26.63 -10.34 -17.76
CA GLY A 14 -25.47 -10.19 -16.90
C GLY A 14 -24.69 -8.95 -17.34
N MET A 15 -24.87 -7.84 -16.63
CA MET A 15 -23.98 -6.69 -16.79
C MET A 15 -22.59 -7.11 -16.36
N ASN A 16 -21.73 -7.47 -17.33
CA ASN A 16 -20.28 -7.48 -17.12
C ASN A 16 -19.84 -6.03 -16.87
N VAL A 17 -19.86 -5.61 -15.61
CA VAL A 17 -19.21 -4.38 -15.19
C VAL A 17 -17.70 -4.64 -15.30
N ASN A 18 -17.14 -4.34 -16.48
CA ASN A 18 -15.70 -4.20 -16.63
C ASN A 18 -15.29 -3.02 -15.74
N ALA A 19 -14.93 -3.30 -14.48
CA ALA A 19 -14.30 -2.33 -13.60
C ALA A 19 -13.00 -1.90 -14.31
N GLN A 20 -13.04 -0.71 -14.90
CA GLN A 20 -11.90 -0.14 -15.59
C GLN A 20 -10.82 0.06 -14.53
N LYS A 21 -9.78 -0.80 -14.56
CA LYS A 21 -8.64 -0.77 -13.62
C LYS A 21 -8.07 0.65 -13.60
N MET A 22 -8.41 1.44 -12.59
CA MET A 22 -7.87 2.79 -12.46
C MET A 22 -6.37 2.71 -12.22
N LYS A 23 -5.59 3.30 -13.12
CA LYS A 23 -4.13 3.35 -13.00
C LYS A 23 -3.76 4.21 -11.79
N PRO A 24 -2.81 3.76 -10.93
CA PRO A 24 -2.37 4.56 -9.78
C PRO A 24 -1.88 5.94 -10.20
N VAL A 25 -2.45 6.98 -9.58
CA VAL A 25 -2.06 8.37 -9.76
C VAL A 25 -1.01 8.73 -8.70
N ALA A 26 0.00 9.50 -9.07
CA ALA A 26 1.05 9.92 -8.15
C ALA A 26 1.34 11.41 -8.27
N LYS A 27 1.40 12.09 -7.12
CA LYS A 27 1.78 13.50 -6.97
C LYS A 27 3.05 13.59 -6.10
N VAL A 28 3.95 14.51 -6.43
CA VAL A 28 5.15 14.81 -5.61
C VAL A 28 5.19 16.30 -5.36
N GLU A 29 5.39 16.67 -4.10
CA GLU A 29 5.47 18.05 -3.63
C GLU A 29 6.75 18.26 -2.83
N SER A 30 7.27 19.49 -2.85
CA SER A 30 8.35 19.91 -1.94
C SER A 30 7.73 20.36 -0.64
N VAL A 31 8.25 19.86 0.48
CA VAL A 31 7.82 20.24 1.82
C VAL A 31 9.03 20.57 2.69
N ILE A 32 8.80 21.33 3.73
CA ILE A 32 9.81 21.59 4.78
C ILE A 32 9.44 20.75 5.99
N ILE A 33 10.39 20.00 6.51
CA ILE A 33 10.23 19.22 7.73
C ILE A 33 11.27 19.63 8.78
N ASP A 34 11.02 19.28 10.02
CA ASP A 34 12.04 19.34 11.07
C ASP A 34 12.78 18.00 11.10
N TYR A 35 14.11 18.06 11.03
CA TYR A 35 14.98 16.88 11.15
C TYR A 35 16.14 17.25 12.06
N ASN A 36 16.22 16.60 13.22
CA ASN A 36 17.24 16.86 14.26
C ASN A 36 17.34 18.35 14.63
N GLY A 37 16.19 19.03 14.81
CA GLY A 37 16.13 20.45 15.18
C GLY A 37 16.43 21.42 14.03
N SER A 38 16.61 20.96 12.82
CA SER A 38 16.87 21.79 11.64
C SER A 38 15.74 21.69 10.61
N LYS A 39 15.38 22.80 9.99
CA LYS A 39 14.44 22.81 8.86
C LYS A 39 15.13 22.34 7.59
N VAL A 40 14.65 21.25 7.02
CA VAL A 40 15.22 20.65 5.80
C VAL A 40 14.17 20.52 4.69
N LYS A 41 14.63 20.58 3.43
CA LYS A 41 13.78 20.35 2.25
C LYS A 41 13.59 18.84 2.05
N ALA A 42 12.35 18.39 2.14
CA ALA A 42 11.94 17.01 1.89
C ALA A 42 10.95 16.95 0.71
N LYS A 43 10.54 15.74 0.34
CA LYS A 43 9.49 15.49 -0.64
C LYS A 43 8.33 14.74 0.01
N LYS A 44 7.10 15.17 -0.29
CA LYS A 44 5.89 14.40 -0.02
C LYS A 44 5.42 13.75 -1.32
N LEU A 45 5.40 12.43 -1.35
CA LEU A 45 4.86 11.62 -2.42
C LEU A 45 3.48 11.13 -1.97
N THR A 46 2.46 11.32 -2.79
CA THR A 46 1.14 10.73 -2.62
C THR A 46 0.86 9.83 -3.81
N VAL A 47 0.44 8.59 -3.56
CA VAL A 47 0.01 7.65 -4.60
C VAL A 47 -1.34 7.08 -4.21
N HIS A 48 -2.33 7.18 -5.11
CA HIS A 48 -3.67 6.67 -4.82
C HIS A 48 -4.27 5.94 -6.02
N SER A 49 -5.21 5.06 -5.72
CA SER A 49 -6.05 4.35 -6.70
C SER A 49 -7.34 3.87 -6.06
N GLU A 50 -8.29 3.50 -6.89
CA GLU A 50 -9.45 2.72 -6.48
C GLU A 50 -9.11 1.23 -6.48
N ILE A 51 -9.49 0.52 -5.41
CA ILE A 51 -9.31 -0.92 -5.26
C ILE A 51 -10.71 -1.56 -5.15
N PRO A 52 -11.08 -2.50 -6.05
CA PRO A 52 -12.40 -3.14 -6.04
C PRO A 52 -12.47 -4.23 -4.95
N MET A 53 -12.53 -3.81 -3.69
CA MET A 53 -12.57 -4.65 -2.49
C MET A 53 -13.31 -3.92 -1.37
N GLY A 54 -14.07 -4.65 -0.54
CA GLY A 54 -14.71 -4.08 0.64
C GLY A 54 -13.69 -3.59 1.66
N ILE A 55 -14.05 -2.54 2.41
CA ILE A 55 -13.11 -1.84 3.28
C ILE A 55 -12.58 -2.74 4.41
N ASP A 56 -13.43 -3.56 5.03
CA ASP A 56 -13.01 -4.44 6.14
C ASP A 56 -11.96 -5.45 5.68
N THR A 57 -12.19 -6.11 4.53
CA THR A 57 -11.22 -7.06 3.96
C THR A 57 -9.91 -6.37 3.57
N ALA A 58 -9.99 -5.18 2.98
CA ALA A 58 -8.80 -4.40 2.64
C ALA A 58 -8.03 -3.96 3.90
N TRP A 59 -8.77 -3.57 4.94
CA TRP A 59 -8.21 -3.15 6.21
C TRP A 59 -7.52 -4.30 6.95
N ASP A 60 -8.14 -5.48 6.98
CA ASP A 60 -7.50 -6.66 7.60
C ASP A 60 -6.23 -7.06 6.85
N ASN A 61 -6.25 -6.99 5.53
CA ASN A 61 -5.07 -7.26 4.71
C ASN A 61 -3.93 -6.27 4.99
N VAL A 62 -4.19 -4.95 5.03
CA VAL A 62 -3.12 -3.93 5.13
C VAL A 62 -2.39 -3.97 6.47
N LYS A 63 -3.02 -4.49 7.50
CA LYS A 63 -2.43 -4.68 8.83
C LYS A 63 -1.40 -5.81 8.89
N THR A 64 -1.11 -6.49 7.77
CA THR A 64 -0.25 -7.67 7.74
C THR A 64 1.08 -7.45 7.00
N PRO A 65 2.21 -7.96 7.53
CA PRO A 65 3.46 -8.06 6.78
C PRO A 65 3.33 -8.88 5.49
N ALA A 66 2.50 -9.92 5.50
CA ALA A 66 2.30 -10.79 4.35
C ALA A 66 1.75 -10.03 3.13
N LEU A 67 0.82 -9.09 3.33
CA LEU A 67 0.41 -8.20 2.26
C LEU A 67 1.57 -7.32 1.77
N LEU A 68 2.36 -6.72 2.68
CA LEU A 68 3.51 -5.90 2.29
C LEU A 68 4.45 -6.70 1.38
N GLU A 69 4.80 -7.92 1.75
CA GLU A 69 5.65 -8.79 0.94
C GLU A 69 5.03 -9.11 -0.42
N PHE A 70 3.74 -9.42 -0.45
CA PHE A 70 3.01 -9.69 -1.68
C PHE A 70 3.02 -8.49 -2.62
N VAL A 71 2.65 -7.29 -2.15
CA VAL A 71 2.56 -6.10 -3.01
C VAL A 71 3.93 -5.55 -3.42
N ALA A 72 4.97 -5.84 -2.66
CA ALA A 72 6.36 -5.48 -2.98
C ALA A 72 7.03 -6.44 -3.97
N LYS A 73 6.51 -7.68 -4.11
CA LYS A 73 7.11 -8.74 -4.93
C LYS A 73 7.36 -8.27 -6.36
N GLY A 74 8.58 -8.54 -6.85
CA GLY A 74 9.05 -8.11 -8.17
C GLY A 74 9.85 -6.80 -8.17
N MET A 75 9.70 -5.96 -7.14
CA MET A 75 10.53 -4.76 -6.96
C MET A 75 11.42 -4.83 -5.73
N ILE A 76 10.86 -5.18 -4.57
CA ILE A 76 11.61 -5.30 -3.31
C ILE A 76 11.31 -6.67 -2.70
N LYS A 77 12.37 -7.32 -2.20
CA LYS A 77 12.28 -8.47 -1.29
C LYS A 77 12.77 -8.03 0.07
N PHE A 78 11.95 -8.24 1.09
CA PHE A 78 12.30 -8.03 2.49
C PHE A 78 12.87 -9.32 3.09
N LYS A 79 13.82 -9.17 4.00
CA LYS A 79 14.29 -10.24 4.87
C LYS A 79 14.35 -9.67 6.28
N SER A 80 13.50 -10.15 7.15
CA SER A 80 13.47 -9.75 8.57
C SER A 80 14.84 -9.93 9.23
N LEU A 81 15.15 -9.11 10.22
CA LEU A 81 16.31 -9.24 11.10
C LEU A 81 15.86 -9.92 12.41
N GLY A 82 16.51 -11.02 12.74
CA GLY A 82 16.16 -11.82 13.92
C GLY A 82 14.97 -12.72 13.64
N GLU A 83 13.88 -12.51 14.38
CA GLU A 83 12.65 -13.28 14.22
C GLU A 83 11.92 -12.94 12.93
N ASP A 84 11.03 -13.83 12.48
CA ASP A 84 10.15 -13.56 11.35
C ASP A 84 9.21 -12.38 11.66
N PHE A 85 8.65 -11.76 10.62
CA PHE A 85 7.63 -10.75 10.81
C PHE A 85 6.41 -11.32 11.55
N PRO A 86 5.72 -10.50 12.38
CA PRO A 86 4.51 -10.95 13.06
C PRO A 86 3.38 -11.26 12.07
N LYS A 87 2.31 -11.90 12.53
CA LYS A 87 1.10 -12.06 11.70
C LYS A 87 0.45 -10.71 11.38
N GLN A 88 0.45 -9.79 12.33
CA GLN A 88 -0.08 -8.43 12.17
C GLN A 88 0.90 -7.41 12.75
N TRP A 89 0.85 -6.18 12.22
CA TRP A 89 1.64 -5.07 12.74
C TRP A 89 1.18 -4.67 14.14
N GLU A 90 2.14 -4.37 15.02
CA GLU A 90 1.88 -3.98 16.40
C GLU A 90 2.30 -2.51 16.63
N VAL A 91 1.38 -1.71 17.17
CA VAL A 91 1.66 -0.31 17.53
C VAL A 91 2.78 -0.22 18.57
N GLY A 92 3.72 0.70 18.38
CA GLY A 92 4.89 0.91 19.24
C GLY A 92 6.07 -0.02 18.91
N LYS A 93 5.90 -1.04 18.08
CA LYS A 93 6.99 -1.93 17.66
C LYS A 93 7.79 -1.33 16.51
N THR A 94 9.07 -1.69 16.48
CA THR A 94 9.99 -1.36 15.38
C THR A 94 10.56 -2.65 14.82
N TYR A 95 10.40 -2.84 13.52
CA TYR A 95 10.86 -3.99 12.77
C TYR A 95 12.04 -3.60 11.89
N GLY A 96 13.08 -4.43 11.86
CA GLY A 96 14.22 -4.24 10.96
C GLY A 96 14.17 -5.25 9.81
N ALA A 97 14.47 -4.80 8.60
CA ALA A 97 14.56 -5.69 7.44
C ALA A 97 15.73 -5.30 6.53
N LYS A 98 16.39 -6.30 5.94
CA LYS A 98 17.26 -6.09 4.79
C LYS A 98 16.42 -6.08 3.54
N MET A 99 16.60 -5.05 2.71
CA MET A 99 15.91 -4.93 1.42
C MET A 99 16.82 -5.34 0.27
N ARG A 100 16.24 -6.04 -0.71
CA ARG A 100 16.88 -6.34 -2.00
C ARG A 100 15.98 -5.87 -3.14
N VAL A 101 16.50 -4.96 -3.96
CA VAL A 101 15.82 -4.52 -5.18
C VAL A 101 15.94 -5.60 -6.24
N PHE A 102 14.85 -5.87 -6.96
CA PHE A 102 14.69 -6.98 -7.91
C PHE A 102 15.04 -8.36 -7.32
N GLY A 103 14.98 -8.49 -5.98
CA GLY A 103 15.22 -9.73 -5.26
C GLY A 103 16.70 -10.08 -5.01
N PHE A 104 17.67 -9.39 -5.65
CA PHE A 104 19.10 -9.74 -5.55
C PHE A 104 20.03 -8.56 -5.23
N ILE A 105 19.72 -7.32 -5.60
CA ILE A 105 20.59 -6.15 -5.35
C ILE A 105 20.33 -5.62 -3.94
N PRO A 106 21.33 -5.69 -3.00
CA PRO A 106 21.19 -5.08 -1.69
C PRO A 106 20.93 -3.57 -1.81
N PHE A 107 20.00 -3.05 -1.03
CA PHE A 107 19.62 -1.64 -1.07
C PHE A 107 19.41 -1.07 0.33
N GLY A 108 19.96 0.12 0.60
CA GLY A 108 19.71 0.88 1.83
C GLY A 108 20.29 0.32 3.14
N GLY A 109 20.88 -0.88 3.12
CA GLY A 109 21.32 -1.58 4.33
C GLY A 109 20.15 -2.18 5.10
N VAL A 110 20.03 -1.86 6.40
CA VAL A 110 18.87 -2.22 7.23
C VAL A 110 17.87 -1.10 7.17
N HIS A 111 16.65 -1.44 6.75
CA HIS A 111 15.50 -0.54 6.81
C HIS A 111 14.71 -0.83 8.08
N TYR A 112 14.43 0.21 8.85
CA TYR A 112 13.64 0.13 10.07
C TYR A 112 12.24 0.70 9.81
N LEU A 113 11.23 0.00 10.32
CA LEU A 113 9.82 0.36 10.23
C LEU A 113 9.22 0.37 11.63
N SER A 114 8.84 1.54 12.11
CA SER A 114 8.22 1.74 13.44
C SER A 114 6.75 2.06 13.27
N ILE A 115 5.85 1.19 13.76
CA ILE A 115 4.41 1.40 13.71
C ILE A 115 4.03 2.44 14.77
N LYS A 116 3.52 3.59 14.35
CA LYS A 116 3.16 4.70 15.22
C LYS A 116 1.70 4.67 15.64
N LYS A 117 0.82 4.39 14.69
CA LYS A 117 -0.63 4.35 14.91
C LYS A 117 -1.29 3.37 13.94
N ILE A 118 -2.28 2.65 14.43
CA ILE A 118 -3.27 1.92 13.65
C ILE A 118 -4.63 2.43 14.14
N ASP A 119 -5.34 3.16 13.29
CA ASP A 119 -6.62 3.78 13.60
C ASP A 119 -7.72 3.01 12.86
N ASN A 120 -8.45 2.17 13.61
CA ASN A 120 -9.49 1.32 13.04
C ASN A 120 -10.78 2.09 12.71
N GLU A 121 -10.99 3.27 13.32
CA GLU A 121 -12.18 4.09 13.04
C GLU A 121 -12.02 4.88 11.73
N ASN A 122 -10.81 5.38 11.46
CA ASN A 122 -10.51 6.19 10.29
C ASN A 122 -9.76 5.43 9.20
N TYR A 123 -9.52 4.12 9.37
CA TYR A 123 -8.79 3.26 8.44
C TYR A 123 -7.44 3.86 8.02
N THR A 124 -6.64 4.29 8.99
CA THR A 124 -5.31 4.85 8.76
C THR A 124 -4.22 4.11 9.52
N ILE A 125 -3.06 3.91 8.88
CA ILE A 125 -1.84 3.41 9.50
C ILE A 125 -0.75 4.45 9.31
N SER A 126 -0.05 4.82 10.38
CA SER A 126 1.11 5.71 10.31
C SER A 126 2.36 4.98 10.78
N THR A 127 3.44 5.12 10.00
CA THR A 127 4.75 4.57 10.34
C THR A 127 5.84 5.64 10.26
N ASN A 128 6.89 5.49 11.06
CA ASN A 128 8.16 6.18 10.86
C ASN A 128 9.17 5.14 10.40
N GLU A 129 9.79 5.40 9.27
CA GLU A 129 10.73 4.48 8.65
C GLU A 129 12.04 5.21 8.32
N TRP A 130 13.15 4.48 8.37
CA TRP A 130 14.47 5.04 8.04
C TRP A 130 15.47 3.93 7.70
N ASP A 131 16.50 4.33 6.97
CA ASP A 131 17.69 3.53 6.71
C ASP A 131 18.93 4.42 6.50
N LYS A 132 20.04 3.84 6.04
CA LYS A 132 21.26 4.61 5.79
C LYS A 132 21.07 5.71 4.72
N GLY A 133 20.23 5.49 3.71
CA GLY A 133 20.00 6.42 2.60
C GLY A 133 18.79 7.33 2.84
N ALA A 134 17.67 6.76 3.29
CA ALA A 134 16.46 7.48 3.64
C ALA A 134 16.45 7.80 5.14
N LYS A 135 16.83 9.02 5.51
CA LYS A 135 16.85 9.47 6.92
C LYS A 135 15.43 9.62 7.49
N VAL A 136 14.48 9.97 6.62
CA VAL A 136 13.05 10.03 6.91
C VAL A 136 12.31 9.37 5.76
N TRP A 137 11.44 8.43 6.12
CA TRP A 137 10.47 7.80 5.25
C TRP A 137 9.20 7.56 6.07
N ASN A 138 8.52 8.69 6.40
CA ASN A 138 7.28 8.59 7.15
C ASN A 138 6.14 8.24 6.19
N HIS A 139 5.51 7.11 6.43
CA HIS A 139 4.48 6.58 5.55
C HIS A 139 3.13 6.57 6.27
N GLU A 140 2.12 7.04 5.59
CA GLU A 140 0.73 6.98 6.02
C GLU A 140 -0.10 6.26 4.95
N VAL A 141 -0.85 5.27 5.38
CA VAL A 141 -1.88 4.61 4.57
C VAL A 141 -3.23 5.16 4.99
N MET A 142 -4.09 5.48 4.03
CA MET A 142 -5.47 5.86 4.26
C MET A 142 -6.41 5.09 3.33
N MET A 143 -7.54 4.65 3.87
CA MET A 143 -8.62 4.03 3.10
C MET A 143 -9.95 4.69 3.41
N ARG A 144 -10.85 4.73 2.41
CA ARG A 144 -12.26 5.10 2.60
C ARG A 144 -13.14 4.39 1.58
N GLU A 145 -14.35 4.08 1.96
CA GLU A 145 -15.33 3.50 1.03
C GLU A 145 -15.75 4.49 -0.06
N LEU A 146 -16.06 3.94 -1.25
CA LEU A 146 -16.57 4.70 -2.40
C LEU A 146 -18.06 4.41 -2.66
N GLY A 147 -18.73 3.56 -1.87
CA GLY A 147 -20.16 3.24 -1.98
C GLY A 147 -20.53 2.31 -3.14
N ASN A 148 -19.56 1.84 -3.92
CA ASN A 148 -19.73 0.93 -5.08
C ASN A 148 -19.07 -0.44 -4.87
N GLY A 149 -18.79 -0.83 -3.62
CA GLY A 149 -18.06 -2.06 -3.29
C GLY A 149 -16.55 -1.94 -3.52
N SER A 150 -16.04 -0.73 -3.72
CA SER A 150 -14.62 -0.44 -3.82
C SER A 150 -14.18 0.58 -2.77
N ILE A 151 -12.87 0.73 -2.60
CA ILE A 151 -12.26 1.70 -1.72
C ILE A 151 -11.35 2.67 -2.48
N TYR A 152 -11.26 3.90 -1.99
CA TYR A 152 -10.13 4.78 -2.25
C TYR A 152 -8.98 4.33 -1.34
N TYR A 153 -7.82 4.06 -1.92
CA TYR A 153 -6.61 3.68 -1.23
C TYR A 153 -5.50 4.68 -1.53
N GLU A 154 -4.86 5.22 -0.50
CA GLU A 154 -3.79 6.18 -0.61
C GLU A 154 -2.57 5.78 0.24
N ASP A 155 -1.39 5.86 -0.37
CA ASP A 155 -0.09 5.87 0.28
C ASP A 155 0.44 7.31 0.24
N ALA A 156 0.70 7.94 1.40
CA ALA A 156 1.34 9.25 1.53
C ALA A 156 2.70 9.10 2.24
N ILE A 157 3.79 9.51 1.58
CA ILE A 157 5.15 9.28 2.08
C ILE A 157 5.93 10.59 2.13
N THR A 158 6.45 10.96 3.31
CA THR A 158 7.39 12.06 3.46
C THR A 158 8.81 11.51 3.46
N ILE A 159 9.62 11.96 2.50
CA ILE A 159 10.95 11.42 2.21
C ILE A 159 12.01 12.50 2.35
N TYR A 160 13.03 12.18 3.17
CA TYR A 160 14.26 12.96 3.27
C TYR A 160 15.47 12.02 3.29
N GLY A 161 16.44 12.27 2.44
CA GLY A 161 17.70 11.51 2.31
C GLY A 161 18.83 12.43 1.87
N GLU A 162 18.86 13.66 2.43
CA GLU A 162 19.88 14.67 2.09
C GLU A 162 19.98 14.88 0.56
N ILE A 163 21.16 14.77 -0.02
CA ILE A 163 21.38 14.91 -1.47
C ILE A 163 20.67 13.85 -2.29
N MET A 164 20.34 12.69 -1.68
CA MET A 164 19.67 11.56 -2.34
C MET A 164 18.14 11.68 -2.37
N THR A 165 17.55 12.69 -1.72
CA THR A 165 16.09 12.86 -1.60
C THR A 165 15.36 12.71 -2.93
N GLY A 166 15.85 13.34 -4.00
CA GLY A 166 15.22 13.29 -5.32
C GLY A 166 15.26 11.89 -5.94
N PHE A 167 16.40 11.20 -5.86
CA PHE A 167 16.57 9.84 -6.36
C PHE A 167 15.68 8.86 -5.60
N ILE A 168 15.69 8.91 -4.28
CA ILE A 168 14.87 8.06 -3.40
C ILE A 168 13.38 8.29 -3.70
N THR A 169 12.94 9.53 -3.85
CA THR A 169 11.54 9.87 -4.19
C THR A 169 11.14 9.30 -5.56
N SER A 170 12.02 9.35 -6.55
CA SER A 170 11.77 8.78 -7.88
C SER A 170 11.61 7.26 -7.84
N PHE A 171 12.43 6.59 -7.05
CA PHE A 171 12.32 5.15 -6.79
C PHE A 171 11.01 4.83 -6.04
N ALA A 172 10.72 5.56 -4.96
CA ALA A 172 9.49 5.41 -4.17
C ALA A 172 8.24 5.56 -5.05
N LYS A 173 8.20 6.56 -5.94
CA LYS A 173 7.09 6.75 -6.87
C LYS A 173 6.83 5.53 -7.75
N LYS A 174 7.89 4.87 -8.26
CA LYS A 174 7.77 3.63 -9.05
C LYS A 174 7.28 2.48 -8.17
N PHE A 175 7.84 2.36 -6.96
CA PHE A 175 7.52 1.31 -6.02
C PHE A 175 6.07 1.36 -5.54
N TYR A 176 5.58 2.52 -5.10
CA TYR A 176 4.19 2.65 -4.64
C TYR A 176 3.17 2.50 -5.76
N LYS A 177 3.48 2.97 -6.99
CA LYS A 177 2.64 2.65 -8.16
C LYS A 177 2.60 1.15 -8.46
N HIS A 178 3.72 0.44 -8.28
CA HIS A 178 3.77 -1.01 -8.42
C HIS A 178 2.96 -1.71 -7.32
N ARG A 179 3.10 -1.29 -6.05
CA ARG A 179 2.30 -1.81 -4.94
C ARG A 179 0.80 -1.74 -5.23
N GLN A 180 0.32 -0.57 -5.62
CA GLN A 180 -1.11 -0.38 -5.88
C GLN A 180 -1.62 -1.17 -7.10
N LYS A 181 -0.78 -1.39 -8.13
CA LYS A 181 -1.12 -2.34 -9.20
C LYS A 181 -1.26 -3.78 -8.68
N ARG A 182 -0.42 -4.16 -7.73
CA ARG A 182 -0.51 -5.50 -7.12
C ARG A 182 -1.68 -5.64 -6.15
N TRP A 183 -2.12 -4.55 -5.54
CA TRP A 183 -3.38 -4.50 -4.81
C TRP A 183 -4.58 -4.87 -5.72
N GLN A 184 -4.58 -4.48 -7.00
CA GLN A 184 -5.60 -4.92 -7.95
C GLN A 184 -5.59 -6.45 -8.14
N ILE A 185 -4.43 -7.10 -8.02
CA ILE A 185 -4.32 -8.56 -8.07
C ILE A 185 -4.91 -9.18 -6.79
N VAL A 186 -4.65 -8.58 -5.63
CA VAL A 186 -5.25 -9.00 -4.35
C VAL A 186 -6.77 -8.98 -4.47
N ALA A 187 -7.33 -7.86 -4.91
CA ALA A 187 -8.76 -7.67 -5.07
C ALA A 187 -9.37 -8.63 -6.09
N SER A 188 -8.78 -8.75 -7.30
CA SER A 188 -9.34 -9.58 -8.37
C SER A 188 -9.28 -11.09 -8.09
N ASN A 189 -8.46 -11.53 -7.13
CA ASN A 189 -8.36 -12.92 -6.72
C ASN A 189 -8.91 -13.17 -5.30
N ASN A 190 -9.52 -12.16 -4.68
CA ASN A 190 -10.05 -12.22 -3.31
C ASN A 190 -9.03 -12.78 -2.30
N LEU A 191 -7.75 -12.35 -2.41
CA LEU A 191 -6.71 -12.83 -1.52
C LEU A 191 -6.87 -12.23 -0.12
N ILE A 192 -6.73 -13.06 0.91
CA ILE A 192 -6.81 -12.70 2.32
C ILE A 192 -5.47 -13.06 2.98
N PHE A 193 -4.88 -12.11 3.71
CA PHE A 193 -3.61 -12.27 4.42
C PHE A 193 -3.75 -12.15 5.94
N GLY A 194 -4.93 -11.73 6.43
CA GLY A 194 -5.20 -11.45 7.84
C GLY A 194 -5.65 -12.64 8.69
N GLU A 195 -5.69 -13.86 8.11
CA GLU A 195 -6.11 -15.08 8.81
C GLU A 195 -4.96 -15.85 9.46
#